data_7871b9a138d9e135898c135dafc4bdf4
#
_entry.id   7871b9a138d9e135898c135dafc4bdf4
#
_cell.length_a   1.000
_cell.length_b   1.000
_cell.length_c   1.000
_cell.angle_alpha   90.00
_cell.angle_beta   90.00
_cell.angle_gamma   90.00
#
_symmetry.space_group_name_H-M   'P 1'
#
loop_
_entity.id
_entity.type
_entity.pdbx_description
1 polymer ?
#
loop_
_entity_poly.entity_id
_entity_poly.type
_entity_poly.pdbx_seq_one_letter_code
_entity_poly.pdbx_strand_id
1 'polypeptide(L)'
;CRKKLPPDFDGEHRILYEEIFSVFREYDIRYFFYIGGNDSMDTVAKLSRFAAETGYDMRIIGVPKTIDNDLPLPDCAPTFGYESAKDKGAVIARAVYVDARTSGNWFVMSAMGRSAGHLAFGIGEACHYPMIVIPEMFNKTPITIDKIIRLMVSSIVKRRIVSMDYGAAVISEGVFHELSEAELSSCGIHFTYDAHGHPELGKVSKACFFSMLLDQRLAELKLNV
;
A
#
# COMPACT_ATOMS: atom_id res chain seq x y z
N CYS A 1 -8.29 12.11 -12.60
CA CYS A 1 -7.79 13.46 -12.40
C CYS A 1 -6.99 13.50 -11.10
N ARG A 2 -5.71 13.91 -11.15
CA ARG A 2 -4.83 13.95 -9.96
C ARG A 2 -4.80 15.30 -9.25
N LYS A 3 -5.62 16.27 -9.70
CA LYS A 3 -5.72 17.56 -8.99
C LYS A 3 -6.68 17.40 -7.82
N LYS A 4 -6.15 17.61 -6.62
CA LYS A 4 -6.95 17.68 -5.39
C LYS A 4 -7.72 19.00 -5.37
N LEU A 5 -8.95 18.98 -4.90
CA LEU A 5 -9.67 20.21 -4.62
C LEU A 5 -8.97 20.96 -3.47
N PRO A 6 -8.90 22.29 -3.53
CA PRO A 6 -8.39 23.11 -2.44
C PRO A 6 -9.12 22.82 -1.12
N PRO A 7 -8.45 23.00 0.03
CA PRO A 7 -9.05 22.72 1.34
C PRO A 7 -10.09 23.75 1.79
N ASP A 8 -10.01 24.96 1.26
CA ASP A 8 -10.84 26.12 1.57
C ASP A 8 -11.66 26.56 0.34
N PHE A 9 -12.57 27.48 0.57
CA PHE A 9 -13.50 28.02 -0.46
C PHE A 9 -13.30 29.53 -0.65
N ASP A 10 -12.11 30.06 -0.36
CA ASP A 10 -11.81 31.47 -0.38
C ASP A 10 -11.12 31.89 -1.69
N GLY A 11 -11.33 33.12 -2.12
CA GLY A 11 -10.66 33.73 -3.25
C GLY A 11 -10.78 32.93 -4.55
N GLU A 12 -9.65 32.67 -5.19
CA GLU A 12 -9.57 31.92 -6.46
C GLU A 12 -10.04 30.46 -6.33
N HIS A 13 -9.91 29.86 -5.13
CA HIS A 13 -10.35 28.50 -4.90
C HIS A 13 -11.87 28.36 -5.01
N ARG A 14 -12.62 29.38 -4.63
CA ARG A 14 -14.07 29.40 -4.73
C ARG A 14 -14.56 29.27 -6.17
N ILE A 15 -13.84 29.86 -7.12
CA ILE A 15 -14.20 29.82 -8.55
C ILE A 15 -14.30 28.36 -9.01
N LEU A 16 -13.33 27.50 -8.63
CA LEU A 16 -13.33 26.10 -9.00
C LEU A 16 -14.56 25.33 -8.46
N TYR A 17 -14.95 25.61 -7.21
CA TYR A 17 -16.14 25.01 -6.62
C TYR A 17 -17.41 25.50 -7.28
N GLU A 18 -17.51 26.82 -7.58
CA GLU A 18 -18.67 27.40 -8.26
C GLU A 18 -18.82 26.83 -9.68
N GLU A 19 -17.71 26.60 -10.40
CA GLU A 19 -17.75 25.95 -11.71
C GLU A 19 -18.34 24.53 -11.62
N ILE A 20 -17.92 23.74 -10.65
CA ILE A 20 -18.46 22.40 -10.41
C ILE A 20 -19.96 22.47 -10.08
N PHE A 21 -20.32 23.36 -9.17
CA PHE A 21 -21.72 23.51 -8.73
C PHE A 21 -22.61 24.16 -9.77
N SER A 22 -22.05 24.94 -10.70
CA SER A 22 -22.83 25.46 -11.85
C SER A 22 -23.37 24.32 -12.72
N VAL A 23 -22.51 23.31 -12.95
CA VAL A 23 -22.93 22.10 -13.68
C VAL A 23 -24.00 21.32 -12.90
N PHE A 24 -23.82 21.16 -11.57
CA PHE A 24 -24.82 20.49 -10.75
C PHE A 24 -26.18 21.21 -10.77
N ARG A 25 -26.20 22.55 -10.79
CA ARG A 25 -27.43 23.36 -10.89
C ARG A 25 -28.04 23.27 -12.29
N GLU A 26 -27.22 23.35 -13.34
CA GLU A 26 -27.68 23.28 -14.73
C GLU A 26 -28.45 21.99 -15.03
N TYR A 27 -27.93 20.85 -14.50
CA TYR A 27 -28.55 19.53 -14.69
C TYR A 27 -29.48 19.11 -13.55
N ASP A 28 -29.78 19.99 -12.60
CA ASP A 28 -30.59 19.72 -11.40
C ASP A 28 -30.12 18.43 -10.64
N ILE A 29 -28.81 18.25 -10.50
CA ILE A 29 -28.25 17.08 -9.83
C ILE A 29 -28.48 17.21 -8.32
N ARG A 30 -29.24 16.28 -7.75
CA ARG A 30 -29.56 16.22 -6.31
C ARG A 30 -28.85 15.10 -5.57
N TYR A 31 -28.34 14.10 -6.29
CA TYR A 31 -27.63 12.98 -5.75
C TYR A 31 -26.35 12.75 -6.54
N PHE A 32 -25.21 12.77 -5.85
CA PHE A 32 -23.91 12.56 -6.46
C PHE A 32 -23.15 11.45 -5.73
N PHE A 33 -22.92 10.34 -6.41
CA PHE A 33 -22.15 9.21 -5.88
C PHE A 33 -20.74 9.24 -6.47
N TYR A 34 -19.75 9.37 -5.59
CA TYR A 34 -18.35 9.40 -6.02
C TYR A 34 -17.61 8.17 -5.53
N ILE A 35 -17.27 7.26 -6.46
CA ILE A 35 -16.61 6.00 -6.20
C ILE A 35 -15.10 6.19 -6.34
N GLY A 36 -14.34 5.87 -5.29
CA GLY A 36 -12.88 6.01 -5.35
C GLY A 36 -12.16 5.76 -4.04
N GLY A 37 -10.84 6.01 -4.05
CA GLY A 37 -9.97 5.87 -2.88
C GLY A 37 -9.99 7.09 -1.96
N ASN A 38 -8.96 7.20 -1.10
CA ASN A 38 -8.87 8.24 -0.06
C ASN A 38 -9.00 9.66 -0.61
N ASP A 39 -8.32 9.98 -1.71
CA ASP A 39 -8.43 11.30 -2.34
C ASP A 39 -9.85 11.61 -2.85
N SER A 40 -10.60 10.58 -3.27
CA SER A 40 -11.99 10.74 -3.68
C SER A 40 -12.90 11.00 -2.49
N MET A 41 -12.64 10.36 -1.35
CA MET A 41 -13.40 10.60 -0.11
C MET A 41 -13.13 12.01 0.42
N ASP A 42 -11.89 12.51 0.35
CA ASP A 42 -11.55 13.89 0.65
C ASP A 42 -12.33 14.88 -0.27
N THR A 43 -12.42 14.57 -1.57
CA THR A 43 -13.21 15.37 -2.52
C THR A 43 -14.69 15.39 -2.13
N VAL A 44 -15.28 14.24 -1.77
CA VAL A 44 -16.66 14.15 -1.29
C VAL A 44 -16.89 15.04 -0.07
N ALA A 45 -15.99 14.97 0.92
CA ALA A 45 -16.09 15.78 2.12
C ALA A 45 -16.06 17.29 1.81
N LYS A 46 -15.20 17.72 0.89
CA LYS A 46 -15.08 19.11 0.46
C LYS A 46 -16.32 19.58 -0.29
N LEU A 47 -16.81 18.83 -1.26
CA LEU A 47 -18.03 19.16 -2.00
C LEU A 47 -19.25 19.20 -1.09
N SER A 48 -19.36 18.28 -0.13
CA SER A 48 -20.47 18.27 0.85
C SER A 48 -20.47 19.53 1.72
N ARG A 49 -19.29 19.98 2.17
CA ARG A 49 -19.17 21.24 2.93
C ARG A 49 -19.57 22.45 2.08
N PHE A 50 -19.14 22.52 0.82
CA PHE A 50 -19.49 23.60 -0.07
C PHE A 50 -21.00 23.62 -0.40
N ALA A 51 -21.62 22.46 -0.61
CA ALA A 51 -23.07 22.35 -0.77
C ALA A 51 -23.82 22.91 0.44
N ALA A 52 -23.39 22.57 1.65
CA ALA A 52 -23.98 23.06 2.89
C ALA A 52 -23.80 24.57 3.05
N GLU A 53 -22.61 25.12 2.75
CA GLU A 53 -22.32 26.56 2.82
C GLU A 53 -23.18 27.36 1.86
N THR A 54 -23.34 26.85 0.63
CA THR A 54 -24.14 27.55 -0.43
C THR A 54 -25.65 27.29 -0.35
N GLY A 55 -26.08 26.42 0.58
CA GLY A 55 -27.48 26.03 0.71
C GLY A 55 -28.04 25.24 -0.48
N TYR A 56 -27.18 24.64 -1.30
CA TYR A 56 -27.64 23.81 -2.41
C TYR A 56 -28.07 22.42 -1.90
N ASP A 57 -29.38 22.12 -2.02
CA ASP A 57 -29.94 20.84 -1.54
C ASP A 57 -29.49 19.68 -2.39
N MET A 58 -28.38 19.07 -1.98
CA MET A 58 -27.73 17.97 -2.67
C MET A 58 -27.24 16.93 -1.66
N ARG A 59 -27.32 15.68 -2.03
CA ARG A 59 -26.73 14.55 -1.29
C ARG A 59 -25.49 14.05 -2.01
N ILE A 60 -24.33 14.21 -1.38
CA ILE A 60 -23.04 13.77 -1.91
C ILE A 60 -22.59 12.58 -1.10
N ILE A 61 -22.44 11.42 -1.75
CA ILE A 61 -22.19 10.12 -1.12
C ILE A 61 -20.89 9.55 -1.68
N GLY A 62 -19.92 9.33 -0.79
CA GLY A 62 -18.69 8.62 -1.13
C GLY A 62 -18.89 7.11 -1.07
N VAL A 63 -18.39 6.41 -2.09
CA VAL A 63 -18.33 4.96 -2.11
C VAL A 63 -16.86 4.55 -2.09
N PRO A 64 -16.31 4.18 -0.92
CA PRO A 64 -14.89 3.89 -0.77
C PRO A 64 -14.48 2.66 -1.59
N LYS A 65 -13.40 2.78 -2.35
CA LYS A 65 -12.82 1.71 -3.16
C LYS A 65 -11.29 1.76 -3.02
N THR A 66 -10.72 0.76 -2.36
CA THR A 66 -9.28 0.55 -2.27
C THR A 66 -8.98 -0.92 -1.96
N ILE A 67 -7.88 -1.45 -2.50
CA ILE A 67 -7.39 -2.78 -2.16
C ILE A 67 -6.52 -2.78 -0.90
N ASP A 68 -6.15 -1.61 -0.39
CA ASP A 68 -5.27 -1.47 0.79
C ASP A 68 -6.01 -1.80 2.09
N ASN A 69 -7.35 -1.73 2.08
CA ASN A 69 -8.23 -1.95 3.23
C ASN A 69 -7.88 -1.03 4.42
N ASP A 70 -7.51 0.20 4.13
CA ASP A 70 -7.02 1.20 5.09
C ASP A 70 -8.06 2.27 5.48
N LEU A 71 -9.32 2.08 5.07
CA LEU A 71 -10.42 2.96 5.41
C LEU A 71 -11.29 2.33 6.51
N PRO A 72 -11.58 3.06 7.60
CA PRO A 72 -12.46 2.58 8.66
C PRO A 72 -13.92 2.58 8.18
N LEU A 73 -14.42 1.42 7.79
CA LEU A 73 -15.82 1.23 7.43
C LEU A 73 -16.62 0.71 8.63
N PRO A 74 -17.96 0.94 8.66
CA PRO A 74 -18.82 0.37 9.67
C PRO A 74 -18.68 -1.15 9.78
N ASP A 75 -18.81 -1.69 10.99
CA ASP A 75 -18.74 -3.12 11.28
C ASP A 75 -17.45 -3.82 10.82
N CYS A 76 -16.36 -3.06 10.71
CA CYS A 76 -15.08 -3.54 10.17
C CYS A 76 -15.19 -4.18 8.78
N ALA A 77 -16.18 -3.75 7.98
CA ALA A 77 -16.38 -4.24 6.62
C ALA A 77 -15.12 -4.00 5.77
N PRO A 78 -14.69 -4.96 4.96
CA PRO A 78 -13.56 -4.75 4.06
C PRO A 78 -13.91 -3.73 2.98
N THR A 79 -12.91 -2.95 2.56
CA THR A 79 -13.08 -2.01 1.46
C THR A 79 -13.30 -2.73 0.13
N PHE A 80 -14.12 -2.13 -0.74
CA PHE A 80 -14.41 -2.71 -2.04
C PHE A 80 -13.13 -2.92 -2.85
N GLY A 81 -12.93 -4.15 -3.28
CA GLY A 81 -11.76 -4.58 -4.05
C GLY A 81 -10.69 -5.34 -3.22
N TYR A 82 -10.67 -5.20 -1.91
CA TYR A 82 -9.71 -5.90 -1.04
C TYR A 82 -9.82 -7.42 -1.15
N GLU A 83 -11.02 -7.98 -0.96
CA GLU A 83 -11.23 -9.43 -1.04
C GLU A 83 -10.82 -10.00 -2.40
N SER A 84 -11.23 -9.33 -3.49
CA SER A 84 -10.86 -9.76 -4.84
C SER A 84 -9.34 -9.71 -5.08
N ALA A 85 -8.67 -8.67 -4.57
CA ALA A 85 -7.22 -8.55 -4.69
C ALA A 85 -6.50 -9.60 -3.85
N LYS A 86 -6.95 -9.86 -2.63
CA LYS A 86 -6.44 -10.90 -1.74
C LYS A 86 -6.56 -12.29 -2.37
N ASP A 87 -7.73 -12.62 -2.90
CA ASP A 87 -7.98 -13.94 -3.50
C ASP A 87 -7.10 -14.16 -4.75
N LYS A 88 -7.01 -13.17 -5.63
CA LYS A 88 -6.12 -13.25 -6.80
C LYS A 88 -4.65 -13.28 -6.40
N GLY A 89 -4.26 -12.48 -5.43
CA GLY A 89 -2.91 -12.51 -4.87
C GLY A 89 -2.55 -13.86 -4.26
N ALA A 90 -3.48 -14.50 -3.55
CA ALA A 90 -3.28 -15.81 -2.98
C ALA A 90 -3.10 -16.92 -4.06
N VAL A 91 -3.80 -16.83 -5.19
CA VAL A 91 -3.59 -17.77 -6.31
C VAL A 91 -2.16 -17.67 -6.84
N ILE A 92 -1.67 -16.45 -7.07
CA ILE A 92 -0.30 -16.21 -7.53
C ILE A 92 0.72 -16.66 -6.47
N ALA A 93 0.50 -16.30 -5.22
CA ALA A 93 1.39 -16.65 -4.12
C ALA A 93 1.53 -18.16 -3.91
N ARG A 94 0.43 -18.94 -4.07
CA ARG A 94 0.49 -20.39 -4.01
C ARG A 94 1.35 -20.98 -5.12
N ALA A 95 1.24 -20.46 -6.34
CA ALA A 95 2.08 -20.91 -7.45
C ALA A 95 3.57 -20.63 -7.16
N VAL A 96 3.90 -19.43 -6.67
CA VAL A 96 5.27 -19.05 -6.27
C VAL A 96 5.78 -19.96 -5.15
N TYR A 97 4.94 -20.31 -4.17
CA TYR A 97 5.36 -21.18 -3.06
C TYR A 97 5.60 -22.64 -3.51
N VAL A 98 4.83 -23.14 -4.48
CA VAL A 98 5.10 -24.44 -5.11
C VAL A 98 6.43 -24.41 -5.86
N ASP A 99 6.70 -23.33 -6.60
CA ASP A 99 7.97 -23.13 -7.30
C ASP A 99 9.15 -23.04 -6.32
N ALA A 100 9.00 -22.32 -5.21
CA ALA A 100 9.98 -22.28 -4.15
C ALA A 100 10.36 -23.69 -3.65
N ARG A 101 9.34 -24.52 -3.41
CA ARG A 101 9.54 -25.90 -2.93
C ARG A 101 10.22 -26.80 -3.95
N THR A 102 9.92 -26.66 -5.22
CA THR A 102 10.50 -27.49 -6.27
C THR A 102 11.90 -27.07 -6.68
N SER A 103 12.20 -25.77 -6.63
CA SER A 103 13.52 -25.22 -6.97
C SER A 103 14.50 -25.20 -5.77
N GLY A 104 13.99 -25.32 -4.54
CA GLY A 104 14.81 -25.17 -3.34
C GLY A 104 15.21 -23.72 -3.05
N ASN A 105 14.49 -22.73 -3.61
CA ASN A 105 14.83 -21.31 -3.51
C ASN A 105 13.90 -20.56 -2.53
N TRP A 106 14.33 -19.35 -2.18
CA TRP A 106 13.50 -18.38 -1.51
C TRP A 106 13.01 -17.31 -2.49
N PHE A 107 11.73 -16.96 -2.38
CA PHE A 107 11.12 -15.91 -3.18
C PHE A 107 10.67 -14.76 -2.30
N VAL A 108 10.86 -13.54 -2.78
CA VAL A 108 10.36 -12.32 -2.15
C VAL A 108 9.29 -11.71 -3.04
N MET A 109 8.10 -11.54 -2.48
CA MET A 109 6.98 -10.85 -3.13
C MET A 109 6.72 -9.53 -2.44
N SER A 110 6.32 -8.53 -3.20
CA SER A 110 5.80 -7.27 -2.65
C SER A 110 4.32 -7.15 -2.97
N ALA A 111 3.51 -6.84 -1.96
CA ALA A 111 2.11 -6.52 -2.12
C ALA A 111 1.85 -5.03 -1.88
N MET A 112 0.87 -4.48 -2.59
CA MET A 112 0.42 -3.11 -2.41
C MET A 112 -0.11 -2.87 -0.99
N GLY A 113 -0.11 -1.62 -0.58
CA GLY A 113 -0.54 -1.16 0.73
C GLY A 113 0.36 -0.01 1.17
N ARG A 114 -0.03 1.24 0.85
CA ARG A 114 0.81 2.42 1.09
C ARG A 114 1.16 2.63 2.55
N SER A 115 0.20 2.46 3.44
CA SER A 115 0.31 2.69 4.89
C SER A 115 -0.22 1.55 5.75
N ALA A 116 -0.67 0.46 5.11
CA ALA A 116 -1.23 -0.69 5.79
C ALA A 116 -0.75 -2.00 5.18
N GLY A 117 -0.58 -3.02 6.00
CA GLY A 117 -0.11 -4.34 5.61
C GLY A 117 -1.22 -5.35 5.31
N HIS A 118 -2.50 -4.95 5.31
CA HIS A 118 -3.64 -5.86 5.26
C HIS A 118 -3.61 -6.79 4.06
N LEU A 119 -3.30 -6.27 2.86
CA LEU A 119 -3.26 -7.09 1.65
C LEU A 119 -2.10 -8.09 1.68
N ALA A 120 -0.91 -7.66 2.09
CA ALA A 120 0.25 -8.54 2.26
C ALA A 120 -0.04 -9.64 3.28
N PHE A 121 -0.64 -9.26 4.41
CA PHE A 121 -1.03 -10.20 5.46
C PHE A 121 -2.05 -11.22 4.95
N GLY A 122 -3.13 -10.78 4.34
CA GLY A 122 -4.18 -11.67 3.83
C GLY A 122 -3.69 -12.65 2.76
N ILE A 123 -2.80 -12.21 1.85
CA ILE A 123 -2.18 -13.09 0.84
C ILE A 123 -1.25 -14.10 1.51
N GLY A 124 -0.37 -13.65 2.39
CA GLY A 124 0.63 -14.50 3.03
C GLY A 124 0.01 -15.54 3.95
N GLU A 125 -1.01 -15.17 4.73
CA GLU A 125 -1.76 -16.07 5.59
C GLU A 125 -2.50 -17.14 4.79
N ALA A 126 -3.22 -16.75 3.75
CA ALA A 126 -3.97 -17.67 2.88
C ALA A 126 -3.07 -18.72 2.18
N CYS A 127 -1.78 -18.48 2.10
CA CYS A 127 -0.78 -19.35 1.49
C CYS A 127 0.18 -19.98 2.50
N HIS A 128 0.00 -19.71 3.79
CA HIS A 128 0.89 -20.16 4.87
C HIS A 128 2.36 -19.79 4.60
N TYR A 129 2.62 -18.58 4.13
CA TYR A 129 3.98 -18.13 3.91
C TYR A 129 4.76 -18.09 5.21
N PRO A 130 6.00 -18.60 5.22
CA PRO A 130 6.83 -18.60 6.43
C PRO A 130 7.20 -17.19 6.88
N MET A 131 7.01 -16.18 6.03
CA MET A 131 7.32 -14.81 6.34
C MET A 131 6.33 -13.83 5.71
N ILE A 132 5.75 -13.00 6.56
CA ILE A 132 4.91 -11.87 6.21
C ILE A 132 5.49 -10.65 6.91
N VAL A 133 5.83 -9.60 6.19
CA VAL A 133 6.39 -8.36 6.75
C VAL A 133 5.46 -7.20 6.45
N ILE A 134 4.90 -6.62 7.49
CA ILE A 134 3.94 -5.52 7.42
C ILE A 134 4.32 -4.38 8.37
N PRO A 135 3.94 -3.13 8.11
CA PRO A 135 4.27 -2.00 8.99
C PRO A 135 3.83 -2.20 10.44
N GLU A 136 2.67 -2.83 10.64
CA GLU A 136 2.05 -3.05 11.94
C GLU A 136 2.88 -3.93 12.89
N MET A 137 3.78 -4.76 12.36
CA MET A 137 4.70 -5.59 13.16
C MET A 137 5.70 -4.77 13.98
N PHE A 138 5.99 -3.55 13.57
CA PHE A 138 7.05 -2.74 14.18
C PHE A 138 6.55 -1.86 15.32
N ASN A 139 5.26 -1.83 15.57
CA ASN A 139 4.59 -1.28 16.76
C ASN A 139 5.23 0.01 17.31
N LYS A 140 5.20 1.08 16.53
CA LYS A 140 5.77 2.40 16.87
C LYS A 140 7.30 2.49 16.99
N THR A 141 8.02 1.41 16.73
CA THR A 141 9.48 1.49 16.59
C THR A 141 9.85 1.81 15.14
N PRO A 142 10.88 2.62 14.89
CA PRO A 142 11.30 2.92 13.52
C PRO A 142 11.53 1.63 12.72
N ILE A 143 10.97 1.57 11.53
CA ILE A 143 11.26 0.51 10.56
C ILE A 143 12.62 0.81 9.96
N THR A 144 13.52 -0.17 9.98
CA THR A 144 14.85 -0.06 9.39
C THR A 144 15.15 -1.26 8.53
N ILE A 145 16.01 -1.06 7.54
CA ILE A 145 16.47 -2.14 6.65
C ILE A 145 17.06 -3.30 7.46
N ASP A 146 17.92 -3.00 8.46
CA ASP A 146 18.54 -4.03 9.29
C ASP A 146 17.49 -4.89 10.03
N LYS A 147 16.44 -4.29 10.60
CA LYS A 147 15.37 -5.05 11.25
C LYS A 147 14.65 -5.98 10.29
N ILE A 148 14.32 -5.49 9.09
CA ILE A 148 13.63 -6.27 8.07
C ILE A 148 14.50 -7.45 7.65
N ILE A 149 15.76 -7.19 7.29
CA ILE A 149 16.69 -8.24 6.85
C ILE A 149 16.96 -9.25 7.95
N ARG A 150 17.08 -8.85 9.20
CA ARG A 150 17.21 -9.79 10.34
C ARG A 150 15.99 -10.70 10.48
N LEU A 151 14.78 -10.18 10.32
CA LEU A 151 13.56 -11.00 10.32
C LEU A 151 13.60 -12.03 9.18
N MET A 152 14.02 -11.62 7.98
CA MET A 152 14.14 -12.51 6.82
C MET A 152 15.18 -13.61 7.07
N VAL A 153 16.38 -13.26 7.49
CA VAL A 153 17.43 -14.23 7.84
C VAL A 153 16.98 -15.19 8.95
N SER A 154 16.32 -14.65 9.99
CA SER A 154 15.81 -15.48 11.09
C SER A 154 14.80 -16.53 10.61
N SER A 155 13.92 -16.17 9.68
CA SER A 155 12.95 -17.09 9.09
C SER A 155 13.64 -18.19 8.28
N ILE A 156 14.62 -17.82 7.46
CA ILE A 156 15.44 -18.75 6.68
C ILE A 156 16.14 -19.75 7.59
N VAL A 157 16.86 -19.25 8.59
CA VAL A 157 17.61 -20.09 9.54
C VAL A 157 16.69 -21.06 10.29
N LYS A 158 15.55 -20.57 10.80
CA LYS A 158 14.57 -21.42 11.50
C LYS A 158 14.05 -22.56 10.62
N ARG A 159 13.80 -22.29 9.34
CA ARG A 159 13.35 -23.33 8.41
C ARG A 159 14.44 -24.33 8.09
N ARG A 160 15.69 -23.90 7.93
CA ARG A 160 16.82 -24.81 7.71
C ARG A 160 17.05 -25.77 8.88
N ILE A 161 16.85 -25.32 10.11
CA ILE A 161 16.95 -26.19 11.31
C ILE A 161 15.99 -27.39 11.22
N VAL A 162 14.84 -27.22 10.55
CA VAL A 162 13.87 -28.30 10.32
C VAL A 162 13.93 -28.88 8.91
N SER A 163 15.09 -28.75 8.24
CA SER A 163 15.39 -29.29 6.92
C SER A 163 14.47 -28.78 5.81
N MET A 164 14.07 -27.53 5.90
CA MET A 164 13.30 -26.82 4.86
C MET A 164 14.15 -25.70 4.27
N ASP A 165 14.82 -25.95 3.15
CA ASP A 165 15.76 -25.00 2.52
C ASP A 165 15.07 -24.03 1.55
N TYR A 166 13.76 -24.02 1.48
CA TYR A 166 12.96 -23.18 0.60
C TYR A 166 11.94 -22.35 1.38
N GLY A 167 11.45 -21.29 0.76
CA GLY A 167 10.37 -20.48 1.33
C GLY A 167 9.96 -19.32 0.46
N ALA A 168 8.99 -18.59 0.95
CA ALA A 168 8.57 -17.34 0.35
C ALA A 168 8.29 -16.29 1.43
N ALA A 169 8.59 -15.05 1.11
CA ALA A 169 8.25 -13.88 1.89
C ALA A 169 7.29 -12.98 1.12
N VAL A 170 6.31 -12.41 1.80
CA VAL A 170 5.52 -11.31 1.28
C VAL A 170 5.75 -10.07 2.14
N ILE A 171 6.10 -8.97 1.49
CA ILE A 171 6.41 -7.69 2.13
C ILE A 171 5.39 -6.65 1.64
N SER A 172 4.74 -5.96 2.58
CA SER A 172 3.89 -4.82 2.22
C SER A 172 4.73 -3.67 1.67
N GLU A 173 4.22 -3.01 0.63
CA GLU A 173 4.80 -1.79 0.09
C GLU A 173 4.97 -0.70 1.17
N GLY A 174 4.07 -0.64 2.15
CA GLY A 174 4.13 0.28 3.27
C GLY A 174 5.40 0.19 4.09
N VAL A 175 5.97 -0.99 4.23
CA VAL A 175 7.27 -1.19 4.92
C VAL A 175 8.39 -0.41 4.22
N PHE A 176 8.40 -0.39 2.89
CA PHE A 176 9.39 0.38 2.12
C PHE A 176 9.16 1.89 2.24
N HIS A 177 7.91 2.33 2.30
CA HIS A 177 7.55 3.75 2.41
C HIS A 177 7.92 4.36 3.78
N GLU A 178 8.03 3.54 4.81
CA GLU A 178 8.42 3.95 6.16
C GLU A 178 9.95 3.99 6.37
N LEU A 179 10.75 3.53 5.40
CA LEU A 179 12.20 3.62 5.45
C LEU A 179 12.65 5.07 5.27
N SER A 180 13.70 5.46 5.99
CA SER A 180 14.25 6.80 5.87
C SER A 180 14.94 7.01 4.52
N GLU A 181 14.88 8.24 3.99
CA GLU A 181 15.59 8.59 2.76
C GLU A 181 17.11 8.34 2.87
N ALA A 182 17.69 8.54 4.06
CA ALA A 182 19.09 8.30 4.31
C ALA A 182 19.47 6.81 4.15
N GLU A 183 18.65 5.90 4.67
CA GLU A 183 18.86 4.46 4.50
C GLU A 183 18.73 4.04 3.04
N LEU A 184 17.68 4.51 2.35
CA LEU A 184 17.45 4.18 0.95
C LEU A 184 18.58 4.72 0.05
N SER A 185 19.03 5.94 0.29
CA SER A 185 20.17 6.53 -0.42
C SER A 185 21.47 5.77 -0.18
N SER A 186 21.72 5.29 1.03
CA SER A 186 22.90 4.47 1.35
C SER A 186 22.92 3.13 0.58
N CYS A 187 21.74 2.65 0.19
CA CYS A 187 21.58 1.46 -0.66
C CYS A 187 21.55 1.76 -2.17
N GLY A 188 21.92 3.00 -2.57
CA GLY A 188 21.98 3.40 -3.97
C GLY A 188 20.64 3.75 -4.60
N ILE A 189 19.57 3.90 -3.81
CA ILE A 189 18.28 4.38 -4.31
C ILE A 189 18.29 5.90 -4.32
N HIS A 190 18.27 6.46 -5.52
CA HIS A 190 18.11 7.89 -5.72
C HIS A 190 16.65 8.21 -6.03
N PHE A 191 16.08 9.12 -5.26
CA PHE A 191 14.70 9.56 -5.47
C PHE A 191 14.61 10.54 -6.65
N THR A 192 13.67 10.29 -7.53
CA THR A 192 13.10 11.32 -8.40
C THR A 192 11.81 11.80 -7.75
N TYR A 193 11.58 13.10 -7.82
CA TYR A 193 10.38 13.70 -7.22
C TYR A 193 9.41 14.09 -8.32
N ASP A 194 8.12 13.92 -8.06
CA ASP A 194 7.08 14.40 -8.96
C ASP A 194 6.98 15.95 -8.92
N ALA A 195 6.14 16.51 -9.79
CA ALA A 195 5.93 17.97 -9.87
C ALA A 195 5.37 18.58 -8.55
N HIS A 196 5.02 17.77 -7.56
CA HIS A 196 4.47 18.18 -6.27
C HIS A 196 5.45 17.91 -5.11
N GLY A 197 6.69 17.47 -5.40
CA GLY A 197 7.70 17.20 -4.40
C GLY A 197 7.55 15.86 -3.67
N HIS A 198 6.74 14.94 -4.19
CA HIS A 198 6.62 13.59 -3.63
C HIS A 198 7.61 12.63 -4.31
N PRO A 199 8.32 11.77 -3.54
CA PRO A 199 9.25 10.81 -4.13
C PRO A 199 8.50 9.78 -4.99
N GLU A 200 9.02 9.55 -6.19
CA GLU A 200 8.46 8.59 -7.16
C GLU A 200 8.87 7.14 -6.82
N LEU A 201 8.46 6.66 -5.67
CA LEU A 201 8.79 5.32 -5.17
C LEU A 201 8.22 4.18 -6.03
N GLY A 202 7.26 4.47 -6.91
CA GLY A 202 6.66 3.50 -7.83
C GLY A 202 7.63 2.91 -8.85
N LYS A 203 8.75 3.58 -9.12
CA LYS A 203 9.78 3.13 -10.08
C LYS A 203 10.72 2.07 -9.49
N VAL A 204 10.75 1.91 -8.16
CA VAL A 204 11.61 0.95 -7.47
C VAL A 204 10.88 -0.37 -7.28
N SER A 205 11.47 -1.47 -7.75
CA SER A 205 10.98 -2.82 -7.43
C SER A 205 11.33 -3.16 -5.98
N LYS A 206 10.34 -3.08 -5.08
CA LYS A 206 10.54 -3.36 -3.65
C LYS A 206 10.97 -4.81 -3.41
N ALA A 207 10.39 -5.76 -4.14
CA ALA A 207 10.77 -7.17 -4.05
C ALA A 207 12.25 -7.38 -4.42
N CYS A 208 12.71 -6.81 -5.54
CA CYS A 208 14.10 -6.86 -5.96
C CYS A 208 15.04 -6.20 -4.95
N PHE A 209 14.66 -5.04 -4.42
CA PHE A 209 15.43 -4.33 -3.41
C PHE A 209 15.68 -5.19 -2.15
N PHE A 210 14.63 -5.75 -1.57
CA PHE A 210 14.78 -6.59 -0.39
C PHE A 210 15.50 -7.92 -0.68
N SER A 211 15.29 -8.49 -1.88
CA SER A 211 16.02 -9.70 -2.29
C SER A 211 17.53 -9.46 -2.37
N MET A 212 17.95 -8.38 -3.02
CA MET A 212 19.37 -8.01 -3.13
C MET A 212 20.03 -7.81 -1.76
N LEU A 213 19.35 -7.09 -0.86
CA LEU A 213 19.88 -6.86 0.50
C LEU A 213 19.94 -8.15 1.32
N LEU A 214 18.98 -9.03 1.14
CA LEU A 214 18.97 -10.34 1.76
C LEU A 214 20.13 -11.19 1.27
N ASP A 215 20.37 -11.24 -0.04
CA ASP A 215 21.48 -11.98 -0.65
C ASP A 215 22.84 -11.49 -0.13
N GLN A 216 23.03 -10.17 -0.06
CA GLN A 216 24.24 -9.58 0.52
C GLN A 216 24.43 -10.03 1.99
N ARG A 217 23.37 -9.99 2.78
CA ARG A 217 23.44 -10.38 4.20
C ARG A 217 23.70 -11.86 4.39
N LEU A 218 23.11 -12.71 3.56
CA LEU A 218 23.35 -14.15 3.58
C LEU A 218 24.80 -14.47 3.21
N ALA A 219 25.37 -13.80 2.21
CA ALA A 219 26.76 -13.94 1.83
C ALA A 219 27.72 -13.52 2.95
N GLU A 220 27.47 -12.40 3.64
CA GLU A 220 28.23 -11.96 4.83
C GLU A 220 28.22 -13.02 5.95
N LEU A 221 27.08 -13.66 6.15
CA LEU A 221 26.90 -14.70 7.16
C LEU A 221 27.39 -16.08 6.70
N LYS A 222 27.88 -16.20 5.46
CA LYS A 222 28.28 -17.46 4.81
C LYS A 222 27.15 -18.50 4.81
N LEU A 223 25.92 -18.05 4.65
CA LEU A 223 24.74 -18.86 4.50
C LEU A 223 24.42 -19.02 3.01
N ASN A 224 24.66 -20.17 2.44
CA ASN A 224 24.20 -20.48 1.08
C ASN A 224 22.72 -20.89 1.13
N VAL A 225 21.89 -20.18 0.40
CA VAL A 225 20.43 -20.41 0.32
C VAL A 225 20.02 -20.49 -1.15
#